data_bf1bb0079ff9e36f8de61ec62f78d4ea
#
_entry.id   bf1bb0079ff9e36f8de61ec62f78d4ea
#
_cell.length_a   1.000
_cell.length_b   1.000
_cell.length_c   1.000
_cell.angle_alpha   90.00
_cell.angle_beta   90.00
_cell.angle_gamma   90.00
#
_symmetry.space_group_name_H-M   'P 1'
#
loop_
_entity.id
_entity.type
_entity.pdbx_description
1 polymer ?
#
loop_
_entity_poly.entity_id
_entity_poly.type
_entity_poly.pdbx_seq_one_letter_code
_entity_poly.pdbx_strand_id
1 'polypeptide(L)'
;MRAMGPVIPASNADSRKHMNRRLLLASIAFALASATALAQSQQPYAGLEARAIKALSEQQIADLRAGRGMGLALAAELNGYPGPMHVLELGDPLRLTGQQRGKMEELLAAMKAEAIPLGERLIAQEADLDRQFADKTITAASLVAATDAIGATHATLRRTHLKYHLLTLDVLTPSQAQRYAELRGYKGGMQHPHGRR
;
A
#
# COMPACT_ATOMS: atom_id res chain seq x y z
N MET A 1 -52.79 -6.68 -78.81
CA MET A 1 -51.79 -7.27 -77.96
C MET A 1 -50.71 -6.24 -77.66
N ARG A 2 -50.72 -5.68 -76.48
CA ARG A 2 -49.71 -4.70 -76.01
C ARG A 2 -48.82 -5.41 -74.96
N ALA A 3 -47.53 -5.53 -75.24
CA ALA A 3 -46.57 -6.11 -74.36
C ALA A 3 -46.21 -5.11 -73.26
N MET A 4 -46.32 -5.54 -71.99
CA MET A 4 -45.83 -4.84 -70.80
C MET A 4 -44.35 -5.16 -70.65
N GLY A 5 -43.50 -4.11 -70.66
CA GLY A 5 -42.10 -4.23 -70.35
C GLY A 5 -41.85 -4.25 -68.81
N PRO A 6 -40.72 -4.78 -68.32
CA PRO A 6 -40.44 -4.97 -66.89
C PRO A 6 -40.07 -3.65 -66.20
N VAL A 7 -40.66 -3.44 -65.07
CA VAL A 7 -40.31 -2.35 -64.10
C VAL A 7 -39.06 -2.73 -63.37
N ILE A 8 -37.98 -1.91 -63.48
CA ILE A 8 -36.73 -2.05 -62.72
C ILE A 8 -36.90 -1.29 -61.40
N PRO A 9 -36.66 -1.87 -60.22
CA PRO A 9 -36.72 -1.13 -58.97
C PRO A 9 -35.49 -0.23 -58.80
N ALA A 10 -35.72 1.00 -58.34
CA ALA A 10 -34.71 2.01 -58.09
C ALA A 10 -33.69 1.59 -57.07
N SER A 11 -32.45 1.90 -57.35
CA SER A 11 -31.20 1.56 -56.60
C SER A 11 -31.18 2.09 -55.19
N ASN A 12 -30.87 1.20 -54.24
CA ASN A 12 -30.67 1.41 -52.78
C ASN A 12 -29.33 2.11 -52.48
N ALA A 13 -28.86 3.05 -53.30
CA ALA A 13 -27.57 3.70 -53.15
C ALA A 13 -27.54 4.78 -52.07
N ASP A 14 -28.69 5.34 -51.72
CA ASP A 14 -28.75 6.48 -50.76
C ASP A 14 -28.71 6.02 -49.29
N SER A 15 -29.23 4.84 -48.99
CA SER A 15 -29.24 4.28 -47.66
C SER A 15 -27.83 3.91 -47.13
N ARG A 16 -26.90 3.54 -48.01
CA ARG A 16 -25.52 3.18 -47.69
C ARG A 16 -24.67 4.40 -47.35
N LYS A 17 -24.92 5.55 -47.92
CA LYS A 17 -24.18 6.81 -47.65
C LYS A 17 -24.49 7.34 -46.24
N HIS A 18 -25.74 7.22 -45.79
CA HIS A 18 -26.11 7.65 -44.42
C HIS A 18 -25.62 6.71 -43.35
N MET A 19 -25.51 5.40 -43.62
CA MET A 19 -25.01 4.41 -42.67
C MET A 19 -23.50 4.56 -42.44
N ASN A 20 -22.73 4.81 -43.50
CA ASN A 20 -21.28 5.03 -43.39
C ASN A 20 -20.94 6.34 -42.65
N ARG A 21 -21.77 7.38 -42.81
CA ARG A 21 -21.57 8.67 -42.12
C ARG A 21 -21.87 8.60 -40.63
N ARG A 22 -22.85 7.79 -40.21
CA ARG A 22 -23.16 7.55 -38.80
C ARG A 22 -22.10 6.69 -38.09
N LEU A 23 -21.53 5.71 -38.80
CA LEU A 23 -20.43 4.88 -38.29
C LEU A 23 -19.13 5.70 -38.12
N LEU A 24 -18.84 6.62 -39.07
CA LEU A 24 -17.67 7.50 -38.96
C LEU A 24 -17.78 8.49 -37.80
N LEU A 25 -18.96 9.06 -37.55
CA LEU A 25 -19.20 9.97 -36.43
C LEU A 25 -19.15 9.25 -35.09
N ALA A 26 -19.60 8.01 -34.98
CA ALA A 26 -19.50 7.19 -33.78
C ALA A 26 -18.05 6.82 -33.43
N SER A 27 -17.22 6.56 -34.45
CA SER A 27 -15.80 6.24 -34.27
C SER A 27 -15.00 7.45 -33.81
N ILE A 28 -15.32 8.66 -34.27
CA ILE A 28 -14.66 9.90 -33.84
C ILE A 28 -15.03 10.25 -32.38
N ALA A 29 -16.30 10.04 -32.00
CA ALA A 29 -16.75 10.28 -30.62
C ALA A 29 -16.08 9.32 -29.61
N PHE A 30 -15.88 8.05 -30.01
CA PHE A 30 -15.20 7.06 -29.17
C PHE A 30 -13.70 7.35 -29.01
N ALA A 31 -13.03 7.84 -30.06
CA ALA A 31 -11.62 8.23 -30.00
C ALA A 31 -11.36 9.47 -29.11
N LEU A 32 -12.29 10.44 -29.10
CA LEU A 32 -12.23 11.62 -28.25
C LEU A 32 -12.47 11.28 -26.76
N ALA A 33 -13.33 10.32 -26.44
CA ALA A 33 -13.57 9.88 -25.06
C ALA A 33 -12.35 9.14 -24.47
N SER A 34 -11.60 8.40 -25.31
CA SER A 34 -10.38 7.71 -24.87
C SER A 34 -9.20 8.66 -24.60
N ALA A 35 -9.13 9.80 -25.30
CA ALA A 35 -8.08 10.80 -25.10
C ALA A 35 -8.23 11.55 -23.77
N THR A 36 -9.46 11.74 -23.27
CA THR A 36 -9.69 12.38 -21.96
C THR A 36 -9.33 11.49 -20.78
N ALA A 37 -9.46 10.17 -20.92
CA ALA A 37 -9.07 9.21 -19.88
C ALA A 37 -7.53 9.15 -19.69
N LEU A 38 -6.74 9.37 -20.74
CA LEU A 38 -5.28 9.41 -20.67
C LEU A 38 -4.75 10.73 -20.11
N ALA A 39 -5.49 11.84 -20.24
CA ALA A 39 -5.09 13.14 -19.70
C ALA A 39 -5.24 13.22 -18.18
N GLN A 40 -6.11 12.43 -17.55
CA GLN A 40 -6.26 12.38 -16.09
C GLN A 40 -5.11 11.64 -15.39
N SER A 41 -4.28 10.88 -16.10
CA SER A 41 -3.12 10.18 -15.52
C SER A 41 -1.86 11.06 -15.38
N GLN A 42 -1.89 12.32 -15.80
CA GLN A 42 -0.71 13.19 -15.85
C GLN A 42 -0.56 14.16 -14.66
N GLN A 43 -1.35 14.02 -13.60
CA GLN A 43 -1.22 14.85 -12.40
C GLN A 43 -1.12 13.97 -11.14
N PRO A 44 -0.01 13.22 -10.95
CA PRO A 44 0.10 12.22 -9.89
C PRO A 44 0.04 12.83 -8.47
N TYR A 45 0.20 14.14 -8.34
CA TYR A 45 0.21 14.85 -7.06
C TYR A 45 -1.00 15.79 -6.85
N ALA A 46 -1.94 15.86 -7.81
CA ALA A 46 -3.11 16.72 -7.67
C ALA A 46 -3.91 16.34 -6.41
N GLY A 47 -4.23 17.34 -5.57
CA GLY A 47 -4.93 17.18 -4.29
C GLY A 47 -4.02 16.87 -3.10
N LEU A 48 -2.74 16.49 -3.32
CA LEU A 48 -1.80 16.26 -2.21
C LEU A 48 -1.33 17.58 -1.58
N GLU A 49 -1.42 18.67 -2.30
CA GLU A 49 -1.11 20.02 -1.80
C GLU A 49 -2.02 20.45 -0.64
N ALA A 50 -3.21 19.83 -0.50
CA ALA A 50 -4.13 20.10 0.60
C ALA A 50 -3.78 19.36 1.90
N ARG A 51 -2.83 18.40 1.88
CA ARG A 51 -2.43 17.67 3.08
C ARG A 51 -1.78 18.61 4.10
N ALA A 52 -2.02 18.35 5.39
CA ALA A 52 -1.36 19.06 6.48
C ALA A 52 0.16 18.87 6.46
N ILE A 53 0.62 17.67 6.11
CA ILE A 53 2.02 17.31 5.86
C ILE A 53 2.05 16.61 4.49
N LYS A 54 2.72 17.23 3.50
CA LYS A 54 2.65 16.76 2.10
C LYS A 54 3.12 15.31 1.93
N ALA A 55 4.17 14.91 2.68
CA ALA A 55 4.75 13.58 2.64
C ALA A 55 3.90 12.50 3.31
N LEU A 56 2.96 12.85 4.20
CA LEU A 56 2.18 11.90 5.00
C LEU A 56 0.69 12.05 4.74
N SER A 57 0.00 10.94 4.46
CA SER A 57 -1.47 10.92 4.47
C SER A 57 -2.01 10.92 5.91
N GLU A 58 -3.27 11.31 6.09
CA GLU A 58 -3.95 11.23 7.39
C GLU A 58 -3.92 9.81 7.97
N GLN A 59 -4.08 8.80 7.11
CA GLN A 59 -3.98 7.40 7.53
C GLN A 59 -2.57 7.04 8.02
N GLN A 60 -1.51 7.48 7.33
CA GLN A 60 -0.13 7.25 7.78
C GLN A 60 0.15 7.94 9.12
N ILE A 61 -0.35 9.15 9.33
CA ILE A 61 -0.25 9.87 10.60
C ILE A 61 -0.97 9.09 11.72
N ALA A 62 -2.21 8.62 11.46
CA ALA A 62 -2.97 7.82 12.42
C ALA A 62 -2.27 6.49 12.75
N ASP A 63 -1.65 5.85 11.74
CA ASP A 63 -0.93 4.59 11.93
C ASP A 63 0.36 4.78 12.75
N LEU A 64 1.11 5.84 12.49
CA LEU A 64 2.30 6.21 13.29
C LEU A 64 1.94 6.45 14.75
N ARG A 65 0.87 7.20 15.01
CA ARG A 65 0.35 7.47 16.36
C ARG A 65 -0.16 6.23 17.08
N ALA A 66 -0.66 5.26 16.34
CA ALA A 66 -1.11 3.98 16.89
C ALA A 66 0.03 2.94 17.04
N GLY A 67 1.25 3.27 16.61
CA GLY A 67 2.39 2.34 16.61
C GLY A 67 2.20 1.17 15.65
N ARG A 68 1.51 1.38 14.51
CA ARG A 68 1.32 0.35 13.48
C ARG A 68 2.54 0.25 12.55
N GLY A 69 2.79 -0.98 12.08
CA GLY A 69 4.00 -1.26 11.29
C GLY A 69 3.98 -0.80 9.83
N MET A 70 2.83 -0.54 9.23
CA MET A 70 2.66 -0.01 7.86
C MET A 70 3.58 -0.66 6.80
N GLY A 71 3.82 -1.97 6.90
CA GLY A 71 4.73 -2.69 6.01
C GLY A 71 6.22 -2.61 6.38
N LEU A 72 6.64 -1.90 7.42
CA LEU A 72 8.03 -1.80 7.84
C LEU A 72 8.69 -3.15 8.14
N ALA A 73 7.90 -4.12 8.58
CA ALA A 73 8.37 -5.47 8.93
C ALA A 73 8.03 -6.54 7.88
N LEU A 74 7.65 -6.18 6.65
CA LEU A 74 7.33 -7.16 5.59
C LEU A 74 8.47 -8.16 5.31
N ALA A 75 9.73 -7.73 5.43
CA ALA A 75 10.87 -8.62 5.29
C ALA A 75 10.90 -9.74 6.34
N ALA A 76 10.37 -9.49 7.54
CA ALA A 76 10.22 -10.52 8.57
C ALA A 76 8.93 -11.33 8.34
N GLU A 77 7.80 -10.65 8.21
CA GLU A 77 6.48 -11.24 8.07
C GLU A 77 6.41 -12.29 6.94
N LEU A 78 6.87 -11.93 5.74
CA LEU A 78 6.81 -12.80 4.56
C LEU A 78 7.89 -13.89 4.53
N ASN A 79 8.87 -13.84 5.44
CA ASN A 79 9.90 -14.86 5.60
C ASN A 79 9.73 -15.68 6.89
N GLY A 80 8.50 -15.70 7.44
CA GLY A 80 8.13 -16.60 8.52
C GLY A 80 8.47 -16.12 9.92
N TYR A 81 8.64 -14.84 10.08
CA TYR A 81 8.76 -14.19 11.38
C TYR A 81 7.47 -13.43 11.69
N PRO A 82 6.47 -14.04 12.33
CA PRO A 82 5.18 -13.42 12.60
C PRO A 82 5.32 -12.26 13.59
N GLY A 83 4.45 -11.24 13.45
CA GLY A 83 4.39 -10.15 14.41
C GLY A 83 3.40 -10.42 15.55
N PRO A 84 3.60 -9.84 16.75
CA PRO A 84 2.81 -10.17 17.94
C PRO A 84 1.32 -9.84 17.79
N MET A 85 0.96 -8.76 17.11
CA MET A 85 -0.44 -8.38 16.86
C MET A 85 -1.16 -9.45 16.05
N HIS A 86 -0.60 -9.87 14.93
CA HIS A 86 -1.22 -10.87 14.06
C HIS A 86 -1.25 -12.26 14.68
N VAL A 87 -0.28 -12.58 15.55
CA VAL A 87 -0.31 -13.83 16.33
C VAL A 87 -1.47 -13.82 17.34
N LEU A 88 -1.74 -12.68 17.99
CA LEU A 88 -2.89 -12.53 18.89
C LEU A 88 -4.22 -12.64 18.16
N GLU A 89 -4.34 -12.04 16.97
CA GLU A 89 -5.54 -12.15 16.11
C GLU A 89 -5.84 -13.61 15.73
N LEU A 90 -4.81 -14.44 15.59
CA LEU A 90 -4.92 -15.86 15.26
C LEU A 90 -4.74 -16.78 16.46
N GLY A 91 -4.87 -16.27 17.68
CA GLY A 91 -4.55 -17.00 18.90
C GLY A 91 -5.25 -18.33 19.05
N ASP A 92 -6.54 -18.43 18.74
CA ASP A 92 -7.33 -19.65 18.82
C ASP A 92 -6.97 -20.65 17.71
N PRO A 93 -6.93 -20.28 16.42
CA PRO A 93 -6.43 -21.16 15.35
C PRO A 93 -4.99 -21.66 15.56
N LEU A 94 -4.12 -20.87 16.23
CA LEU A 94 -2.76 -21.25 16.58
C LEU A 94 -2.68 -22.06 17.88
N ARG A 95 -3.79 -22.22 18.61
CA ARG A 95 -3.84 -22.90 19.92
C ARG A 95 -2.79 -22.35 20.89
N LEU A 96 -2.72 -21.01 21.00
CA LEU A 96 -1.81 -20.39 21.97
C LEU A 96 -2.18 -20.82 23.39
N THR A 97 -1.17 -21.20 24.16
CA THR A 97 -1.34 -21.38 25.62
C THR A 97 -1.63 -20.03 26.27
N GLY A 98 -2.19 -20.03 27.48
CA GLY A 98 -2.39 -18.80 28.26
C GLY A 98 -1.08 -18.04 28.50
N GLN A 99 0.02 -18.74 28.75
CA GLN A 99 1.36 -18.15 28.89
C GLN A 99 1.85 -17.50 27.58
N GLN A 100 1.68 -18.18 26.43
CA GLN A 100 2.05 -17.60 25.14
C GLN A 100 1.22 -16.35 24.80
N ARG A 101 -0.10 -16.39 25.06
CA ARG A 101 -0.98 -15.25 24.85
C ARG A 101 -0.53 -14.04 25.70
N GLY A 102 -0.33 -14.23 27.00
CA GLY A 102 0.17 -13.17 27.88
C GLY A 102 1.50 -12.60 27.40
N LYS A 103 2.42 -13.48 26.96
CA LYS A 103 3.70 -13.02 26.40
C LYS A 103 3.56 -12.21 25.12
N MET A 104 2.63 -12.58 24.22
CA MET A 104 2.33 -11.81 23.01
C MET A 104 1.74 -10.42 23.33
N GLU A 105 0.87 -10.35 24.35
CA GLU A 105 0.31 -9.08 24.82
C GLU A 105 1.40 -8.14 25.38
N GLU A 106 2.33 -8.69 26.16
CA GLU A 106 3.51 -7.95 26.65
C GLU A 106 4.38 -7.44 25.50
N LEU A 107 4.69 -8.30 24.52
CA LEU A 107 5.49 -7.93 23.34
C LEU A 107 4.81 -6.84 22.52
N LEU A 108 3.49 -6.94 22.30
CA LEU A 108 2.72 -5.93 21.58
C LEU A 108 2.71 -4.59 22.32
N ALA A 109 2.51 -4.62 23.64
CA ALA A 109 2.53 -3.40 24.46
C ALA A 109 3.91 -2.74 24.45
N ALA A 110 4.98 -3.50 24.61
CA ALA A 110 6.35 -3.01 24.57
C ALA A 110 6.72 -2.45 23.17
N MET A 111 6.31 -3.13 22.08
CA MET A 111 6.50 -2.62 20.73
C MET A 111 5.83 -1.26 20.53
N LYS A 112 4.59 -1.11 20.98
CA LYS A 112 3.87 0.17 20.88
C LYS A 112 4.52 1.26 21.72
N ALA A 113 4.98 0.95 22.93
CA ALA A 113 5.66 1.89 23.79
C ALA A 113 6.95 2.46 23.17
N GLU A 114 7.66 1.66 22.36
CA GLU A 114 8.83 2.11 21.61
C GLU A 114 8.45 2.80 20.27
N ALA A 115 7.45 2.28 19.55
CA ALA A 115 7.11 2.74 18.21
C ALA A 115 6.37 4.09 18.21
N ILE A 116 5.44 4.30 19.16
CA ILE A 116 4.61 5.53 19.21
C ILE A 116 5.47 6.80 19.33
N PRO A 117 6.43 6.91 20.27
CA PRO A 117 7.28 8.10 20.35
C PRO A 117 8.14 8.33 19.10
N LEU A 118 8.55 7.26 18.42
CA LEU A 118 9.27 7.36 17.14
C LEU A 118 8.35 7.85 16.03
N GLY A 119 7.10 7.38 16.01
CA GLY A 119 6.07 7.84 15.07
C GLY A 119 5.77 9.33 15.22
N GLU A 120 5.56 9.82 16.46
CA GLU A 120 5.34 11.24 16.73
C GLU A 120 6.57 12.09 16.33
N ARG A 121 7.77 11.59 16.57
CA ARG A 121 9.00 12.26 16.14
C ARG A 121 9.08 12.35 14.61
N LEU A 122 8.76 11.28 13.90
CA LEU A 122 8.74 11.27 12.44
C LEU A 122 7.74 12.27 11.88
N ILE A 123 6.53 12.32 12.44
CA ILE A 123 5.49 13.28 12.08
C ILE A 123 5.99 14.72 12.27
N ALA A 124 6.62 15.01 13.40
CA ALA A 124 7.14 16.35 13.69
C ALA A 124 8.28 16.76 12.73
N GLN A 125 9.17 15.81 12.38
CA GLN A 125 10.27 16.06 11.46
C GLN A 125 9.78 16.30 10.03
N GLU A 126 8.82 15.52 9.55
CA GLU A 126 8.21 15.72 8.22
C GLU A 126 7.42 17.03 8.17
N ALA A 127 6.72 17.39 9.24
CA ALA A 127 6.01 18.67 9.31
C ALA A 127 6.98 19.87 9.32
N ASP A 128 8.13 19.72 9.96
CA ASP A 128 9.16 20.78 9.97
C ASP A 128 9.78 20.95 8.58
N LEU A 129 10.12 19.86 7.91
CA LEU A 129 10.63 19.87 6.55
C LEU A 129 9.62 20.52 5.58
N ASP A 130 8.34 20.12 5.66
CA ASP A 130 7.25 20.69 4.85
C ASP A 130 7.12 22.21 5.08
N ARG A 131 7.18 22.66 6.34
CA ARG A 131 7.13 24.09 6.70
C ARG A 131 8.31 24.86 6.14
N GLN A 132 9.55 24.34 6.22
CA GLN A 132 10.71 25.00 5.64
C GLN A 132 10.59 25.24 4.14
N PHE A 133 9.99 24.31 3.40
CA PHE A 133 9.67 24.48 1.98
C PHE A 133 8.54 25.49 1.76
N ALA A 134 7.46 25.42 2.53
CA ALA A 134 6.32 26.33 2.42
C ALA A 134 6.73 27.79 2.67
N ASP A 135 7.55 28.04 3.69
CA ASP A 135 8.03 29.35 4.07
C ASP A 135 9.23 29.82 3.23
N LYS A 136 9.74 28.97 2.31
CA LYS A 136 10.93 29.24 1.48
C LYS A 136 12.19 29.56 2.31
N THR A 137 12.29 28.97 3.49
CA THR A 137 13.43 29.13 4.41
C THR A 137 14.45 27.99 4.29
N ILE A 138 14.13 26.96 3.51
CA ILE A 138 15.00 25.79 3.27
C ILE A 138 16.34 26.22 2.68
N THR A 139 17.42 25.64 3.18
CA THR A 139 18.78 25.79 2.65
C THR A 139 19.36 24.40 2.36
N ALA A 140 20.45 24.32 1.61
CA ALA A 140 21.12 23.05 1.36
C ALA A 140 21.55 22.37 2.68
N ALA A 141 22.03 23.14 3.65
CA ALA A 141 22.46 22.61 4.95
C ALA A 141 21.26 22.11 5.78
N SER A 142 20.17 22.88 5.87
CA SER A 142 18.98 22.45 6.62
C SER A 142 18.26 21.27 5.95
N LEU A 143 18.29 21.17 4.61
CA LEU A 143 17.78 20.01 3.88
C LEU A 143 18.51 18.73 4.26
N VAL A 144 19.86 18.74 4.23
CA VAL A 144 20.66 17.57 4.64
C VAL A 144 20.35 17.18 6.08
N ALA A 145 20.38 18.15 7.01
CA ALA A 145 20.11 17.87 8.43
C ALA A 145 18.70 17.30 8.67
N ALA A 146 17.67 17.84 8.03
CA ALA A 146 16.30 17.34 8.16
C ALA A 146 16.13 15.93 7.59
N THR A 147 16.65 15.69 6.37
CA THR A 147 16.54 14.36 5.74
C THR A 147 17.33 13.29 6.48
N ASP A 148 18.51 13.60 7.02
CA ASP A 148 19.28 12.68 7.86
C ASP A 148 18.53 12.33 9.16
N ALA A 149 17.91 13.33 9.80
CA ALA A 149 17.13 13.11 11.01
C ALA A 149 15.88 12.24 10.73
N ILE A 150 15.15 12.50 9.65
CA ILE A 150 14.01 11.70 9.19
C ILE A 150 14.47 10.27 8.90
N GLY A 151 15.56 10.10 8.14
CA GLY A 151 16.11 8.79 7.79
C GLY A 151 16.52 7.98 9.03
N ALA A 152 17.18 8.59 9.99
CA ALA A 152 17.57 7.95 11.25
C ALA A 152 16.36 7.50 12.08
N THR A 153 15.33 8.36 12.18
CA THR A 153 14.09 8.04 12.90
C THR A 153 13.35 6.90 12.20
N HIS A 154 13.24 6.93 10.87
CA HIS A 154 12.59 5.89 10.08
C HIS A 154 13.33 4.54 10.20
N ALA A 155 14.65 4.54 10.14
CA ALA A 155 15.46 3.34 10.33
C ALA A 155 15.28 2.75 11.74
N THR A 156 15.21 3.60 12.78
CA THR A 156 14.96 3.17 14.15
C THR A 156 13.56 2.59 14.31
N LEU A 157 12.53 3.24 13.78
CA LEU A 157 11.15 2.74 13.80
C LEU A 157 11.04 1.37 13.10
N ARG A 158 11.65 1.21 11.94
CA ARG A 158 11.69 -0.07 11.22
C ARG A 158 12.38 -1.16 12.03
N ARG A 159 13.54 -0.85 12.64
CA ARG A 159 14.27 -1.78 13.52
C ARG A 159 13.42 -2.19 14.72
N THR A 160 12.68 -1.27 15.31
CA THR A 160 11.76 -1.56 16.42
C THR A 160 10.74 -2.62 15.99
N HIS A 161 10.03 -2.44 14.88
CA HIS A 161 9.08 -3.44 14.43
C HIS A 161 9.74 -4.79 14.14
N LEU A 162 10.84 -4.82 13.39
CA LEU A 162 11.58 -6.05 13.07
C LEU A 162 12.06 -6.80 14.32
N LYS A 163 12.52 -6.08 15.35
CA LYS A 163 12.94 -6.67 16.64
C LYS A 163 11.80 -7.49 17.26
N TYR A 164 10.58 -6.96 17.27
CA TYR A 164 9.44 -7.66 17.87
C TYR A 164 8.96 -8.86 17.05
N HIS A 165 9.23 -8.92 15.75
CA HIS A 165 9.02 -10.15 14.96
C HIS A 165 10.01 -11.26 15.38
N LEU A 166 11.26 -10.93 15.66
CA LEU A 166 12.24 -11.91 16.19
C LEU A 166 11.77 -12.44 17.55
N LEU A 167 11.46 -11.55 18.48
CA LEU A 167 11.00 -11.92 19.82
C LEU A 167 9.69 -12.72 19.81
N THR A 168 8.82 -12.48 18.87
CA THR A 168 7.58 -13.24 18.69
C THR A 168 7.87 -14.68 18.26
N LEU A 169 8.82 -14.88 17.34
CA LEU A 169 9.19 -16.21 16.88
C LEU A 169 9.78 -17.06 18.02
N ASP A 170 10.53 -16.46 18.94
CA ASP A 170 11.12 -17.16 20.10
C ASP A 170 10.07 -17.72 21.08
N VAL A 171 8.85 -17.19 21.05
CA VAL A 171 7.73 -17.66 21.91
C VAL A 171 6.92 -18.78 21.26
N LEU A 172 6.92 -18.86 19.92
CA LEU A 172 6.14 -19.83 19.18
C LEU A 172 6.90 -21.13 18.99
N THR A 173 6.16 -22.24 18.94
CA THR A 173 6.71 -23.49 18.46
C THR A 173 6.87 -23.45 16.94
N PRO A 174 7.77 -24.26 16.36
CA PRO A 174 7.90 -24.37 14.89
C PRO A 174 6.58 -24.70 14.18
N SER A 175 5.76 -25.58 14.79
CA SER A 175 4.44 -25.93 14.21
C SER A 175 3.44 -24.76 14.25
N GLN A 176 3.49 -23.90 15.29
CA GLN A 176 2.68 -22.71 15.35
C GLN A 176 3.11 -21.66 14.30
N ALA A 177 4.41 -21.47 14.12
CA ALA A 177 4.96 -20.58 13.10
C ALA A 177 4.58 -21.03 11.68
N GLN A 178 4.67 -22.35 11.39
CA GLN A 178 4.21 -22.91 10.13
C GLN A 178 2.70 -22.72 9.95
N ARG A 179 1.91 -23.04 10.97
CA ARG A 179 0.46 -22.86 10.94
C ARG A 179 0.05 -21.41 10.74
N TYR A 180 0.79 -20.47 11.32
CA TYR A 180 0.61 -19.03 11.09
C TYR A 180 0.75 -18.68 9.60
N ALA A 181 1.83 -19.12 8.95
CA ALA A 181 2.07 -18.88 7.54
C ALA A 181 0.95 -19.45 6.65
N GLU A 182 0.44 -20.66 6.97
CA GLU A 182 -0.71 -21.26 6.28
C GLU A 182 -1.98 -20.41 6.42
N LEU A 183 -2.31 -20.00 7.65
CA LEU A 183 -3.51 -19.19 7.96
C LEU A 183 -3.46 -17.81 7.29
N ARG A 184 -2.27 -17.24 7.14
CA ARG A 184 -2.04 -15.97 6.42
C ARG A 184 -1.98 -16.12 4.90
N GLY A 185 -2.01 -17.35 4.37
CA GLY A 185 -1.95 -17.62 2.93
C GLY A 185 -0.56 -17.41 2.33
N TYR A 186 0.50 -17.41 3.14
CA TYR A 186 1.88 -17.31 2.66
C TYR A 186 2.32 -18.65 2.10
N LYS A 187 2.48 -18.74 0.77
CA LYS A 187 2.94 -19.97 0.11
C LYS A 187 4.43 -20.17 0.37
N GLY A 188 4.78 -21.33 0.91
CA GLY A 188 6.16 -21.74 1.15
C GLY A 188 6.61 -21.47 2.59
N GLY A 189 5.84 -22.03 3.58
CA GLY A 189 6.30 -22.12 4.96
C GLY A 189 7.66 -22.81 5.00
N MET A 190 8.62 -22.08 5.47
CA MET A 190 10.00 -22.39 5.76
C MET A 190 10.35 -23.87 5.92
N GLN A 191 11.10 -24.36 4.98
CA GLN A 191 12.18 -25.28 5.29
C GLN A 191 13.41 -24.46 5.70
N HIS A 192 13.51 -24.07 6.97
CA HIS A 192 14.80 -23.69 7.53
C HIS A 192 15.51 -24.97 7.94
N PRO A 193 16.58 -25.38 7.26
CA PRO A 193 17.49 -26.34 7.82
C PRO A 193 18.22 -25.61 8.97
N HIS A 194 17.87 -25.91 10.20
CA HIS A 194 18.71 -25.57 11.33
C HIS A 194 20.04 -26.32 11.17
N GLY A 195 20.94 -25.75 10.38
CA GLY A 195 22.34 -26.13 10.33
C GLY A 195 22.98 -25.75 11.66
N ARG A 196 23.24 -26.74 12.48
CA ARG A 196 24.16 -26.65 13.63
C ARG A 196 25.47 -26.03 13.17
N ARG A 197 25.88 -24.96 13.82
CA ARG A 197 27.29 -24.68 14.11
C ARG A 197 27.41 -24.14 15.53
#